data_43d05e518e7d18a3f82f268ff347e2e9
#
_entry.id   43d05e518e7d18a3f82f268ff347e2e9
#
_cell.length_a   1.000
_cell.length_b   1.000
_cell.length_c   1.000
_cell.angle_alpha   90.00
_cell.angle_beta   90.00
_cell.angle_gamma   90.00
#
_symmetry.space_group_name_H-M   'P 1'
#
loop_
_entity.id
_entity.type
_entity.pdbx_description
1 polymer ?
#
loop_
_entity_poly.entity_id
_entity_poly.type
_entity_poly.pdbx_seq_one_letter_code
_entity_poly.pdbx_strand_id
1 'polypeptide(L)'
;MAGDWLLVETMGREPAVVALGRQLKNFVPITVFLRRNPRLAAMQSAIAESLQTSQSLVSITPKNDRVIRTEPVVMSDGRIHGVHIWSGPAGAEPPERPIPGPLKWNMTLGVATDTPESLTNSGRNLEVEDPEGRPFAQSWPSGDLKPNEGRALAAAVRSEPGHTLCDTWDSTDWEGNHIRVSFVARNGLEPGPDGRDHVIARGMNWRAEPANPAQQTDRLAQRILHGLAQPGVHRALFDPSNWTLLKWLDEPCPFYDWRRVATDAPRMHPSDEARLAAMTEFAAGATGGVLRMPGHDGGWVPVHVTVSRVEVEQDTFAGLVALRLPTPAELTEAGLSESD
;
A
#
# COMPACT_ATOMS: atom_id res chain seq x y z
N MET A 1 19.75 27.92 10.05
CA MET A 1 19.61 26.60 10.62
C MET A 1 20.20 25.63 9.62
N ALA A 2 21.14 24.78 10.00
CA ALA A 2 21.45 23.58 9.24
C ALA A 2 20.17 22.74 9.33
N GLY A 3 19.44 22.64 8.23
CA GLY A 3 18.13 22.01 8.24
C GLY A 3 18.25 20.50 8.22
N ASP A 4 17.17 19.84 8.56
CA ASP A 4 17.01 18.40 8.33
C ASP A 4 16.97 18.08 6.83
N TRP A 5 17.10 16.81 6.51
CA TRP A 5 16.89 16.31 5.16
C TRP A 5 15.45 16.57 4.70
N LEU A 6 15.29 17.06 3.47
CA LEU A 6 14.00 17.10 2.79
C LEU A 6 13.87 15.87 1.91
N LEU A 7 12.76 15.15 2.02
CA LEU A 7 12.37 14.15 1.03
C LEU A 7 11.42 14.80 0.04
N VAL A 8 11.82 14.79 -1.24
CA VAL A 8 11.09 15.40 -2.34
C VAL A 8 10.58 14.30 -3.27
N GLU A 9 9.27 14.15 -3.41
CA GLU A 9 8.64 13.29 -4.40
C GLU A 9 8.80 13.92 -5.79
N THR A 10 9.15 13.12 -6.79
CA THR A 10 9.51 13.59 -8.13
C THR A 10 8.72 12.92 -9.26
N MET A 11 7.71 12.14 -8.93
CA MET A 11 6.86 11.43 -9.91
C MET A 11 5.70 12.30 -10.42
N GLY A 12 5.38 13.38 -9.71
CA GLY A 12 4.37 14.35 -10.13
C GLY A 12 4.87 15.33 -11.19
N ARG A 13 3.98 16.21 -11.64
CA ARG A 13 4.34 17.27 -12.61
C ARG A 13 5.35 18.27 -12.04
N GLU A 14 5.30 18.51 -10.75
CA GLU A 14 6.18 19.39 -10.00
C GLU A 14 6.73 18.63 -8.79
N PRO A 15 8.04 18.72 -8.51
CA PRO A 15 8.61 18.13 -7.30
C PRO A 15 7.93 18.66 -6.03
N ALA A 16 7.52 17.75 -5.15
CA ALA A 16 6.79 18.07 -3.94
C ALA A 16 7.50 17.56 -2.69
N VAL A 17 7.60 18.39 -1.65
CA VAL A 17 8.17 17.99 -0.36
C VAL A 17 7.16 17.11 0.36
N VAL A 18 7.59 15.89 0.71
CA VAL A 18 6.78 14.88 1.40
C VAL A 18 7.29 14.57 2.80
N ALA A 19 8.55 14.95 3.12
CA ALA A 19 9.04 14.92 4.49
C ALA A 19 10.09 16.00 4.77
N LEU A 20 10.18 16.39 6.06
CA LEU A 20 11.27 17.16 6.65
C LEU A 20 11.82 16.32 7.82
N GLY A 21 13.04 15.83 7.68
CA GLY A 21 13.54 14.79 8.56
C GLY A 21 12.61 13.57 8.54
N ARG A 22 12.08 13.19 9.68
CA ARG A 22 11.11 12.10 9.82
C ARG A 22 9.64 12.57 9.77
N GLN A 23 9.39 13.88 9.73
CA GLN A 23 8.06 14.47 9.79
C GLN A 23 7.39 14.50 8.41
N LEU A 24 6.23 13.86 8.30
CA LEU A 24 5.40 13.85 7.09
C LEU A 24 4.94 15.26 6.67
N LYS A 25 4.94 15.51 5.36
CA LYS A 25 4.38 16.69 4.68
C LYS A 25 3.43 16.19 3.58
N ASN A 26 2.35 16.95 3.34
CA ASN A 26 1.32 16.55 2.38
C ASN A 26 1.60 17.14 1.00
N PHE A 27 2.55 16.57 0.26
CA PHE A 27 2.87 16.92 -1.13
C PHE A 27 2.96 18.45 -1.37
N VAL A 28 3.70 19.15 -0.52
CA VAL A 28 3.85 20.61 -0.65
C VAL A 28 4.80 20.92 -1.80
N PRO A 29 4.39 21.62 -2.87
CA PRO A 29 5.29 22.01 -3.96
C PRO A 29 6.59 22.61 -3.41
N ILE A 30 7.74 22.19 -3.94
CA ILE A 30 9.05 22.65 -3.43
C ILE A 30 9.20 24.17 -3.55
N THR A 31 8.60 24.78 -4.56
CA THR A 31 8.56 26.21 -4.78
C THR A 31 7.81 26.94 -3.68
N VAL A 32 6.74 26.32 -3.15
CA VAL A 32 5.95 26.87 -2.04
C VAL A 32 6.66 26.64 -0.71
N PHE A 33 7.19 25.42 -0.49
CA PHE A 33 7.87 25.04 0.75
C PHE A 33 9.13 25.89 0.98
N LEU A 34 9.91 26.11 -0.07
CA LEU A 34 11.17 26.86 -0.04
C LEU A 34 11.04 28.30 -0.57
N ARG A 35 9.83 28.87 -0.67
CA ARG A 35 9.58 30.22 -1.28
C ARG A 35 10.47 31.34 -0.77
N ARG A 36 10.95 31.25 0.46
CA ARG A 36 11.83 32.26 1.09
C ARG A 36 13.30 31.81 1.13
N ASN A 37 13.61 30.65 0.58
CA ASN A 37 14.98 30.14 0.57
C ASN A 37 15.73 30.71 -0.65
N PRO A 38 16.77 31.52 -0.46
CA PRO A 38 17.53 32.11 -1.56
C PRO A 38 18.26 31.08 -2.43
N ARG A 39 18.26 29.80 -2.02
CA ARG A 39 18.94 28.69 -2.71
C ARG A 39 17.97 27.75 -3.40
N LEU A 40 16.69 28.09 -3.49
CA LEU A 40 15.68 27.27 -4.15
C LEU A 40 16.14 26.82 -5.55
N ALA A 41 16.63 27.76 -6.37
CA ALA A 41 17.11 27.42 -7.72
C ALA A 41 18.27 26.42 -7.72
N ALA A 42 19.25 26.59 -6.82
CA ALA A 42 20.37 25.64 -6.72
C ALA A 42 19.91 24.24 -6.24
N MET A 43 18.95 24.18 -5.31
CA MET A 43 18.38 22.91 -4.86
C MET A 43 17.56 22.23 -5.97
N GLN A 44 16.79 23.00 -6.76
CA GLN A 44 16.06 22.45 -7.91
C GLN A 44 17.02 21.91 -8.98
N SER A 45 18.12 22.62 -9.26
CA SER A 45 19.15 22.13 -10.19
C SER A 45 19.80 20.84 -9.70
N ALA A 46 20.13 20.74 -8.41
CA ALA A 46 20.71 19.54 -7.83
C ALA A 46 19.75 18.35 -7.87
N ILE A 47 18.44 18.57 -7.64
CA ILE A 47 17.41 17.54 -7.80
C ILE A 47 17.35 17.09 -9.26
N ALA A 48 17.28 18.02 -10.22
CA ALA A 48 17.21 17.70 -11.65
C ALA A 48 18.43 16.90 -12.12
N GLU A 49 19.63 17.27 -11.68
CA GLU A 49 20.87 16.54 -11.98
C GLU A 49 20.86 15.13 -11.37
N SER A 50 20.44 14.99 -10.11
CA SER A 50 20.30 13.67 -9.46
C SER A 50 19.28 12.77 -10.17
N LEU A 51 18.18 13.34 -10.70
CA LEU A 51 17.20 12.61 -11.50
C LEU A 51 17.77 12.14 -12.85
N GLN A 52 18.60 12.95 -13.49
CA GLN A 52 19.22 12.61 -14.79
C GLN A 52 20.31 11.56 -14.64
N THR A 53 21.10 11.63 -13.58
CA THR A 53 22.24 10.73 -13.37
C THR A 53 21.89 9.49 -12.58
N SER A 54 20.79 9.49 -11.85
CA SER A 54 20.41 8.47 -10.85
C SER A 54 21.49 8.26 -9.78
N GLN A 55 22.28 9.30 -9.48
CA GLN A 55 23.39 9.22 -8.53
C GLN A 55 23.24 10.21 -7.40
N SER A 56 23.85 9.84 -6.28
CA SER A 56 24.10 10.76 -5.18
C SER A 56 25.09 11.83 -5.59
N LEU A 57 24.75 13.08 -5.33
CA LEU A 57 25.58 14.22 -5.72
C LEU A 57 25.92 15.11 -4.51
N VAL A 58 27.10 15.71 -4.60
CA VAL A 58 27.53 16.74 -3.67
C VAL A 58 27.92 17.97 -4.48
N SER A 59 27.13 19.02 -4.36
CA SER A 59 27.35 20.30 -5.06
C SER A 59 27.75 21.39 -4.07
N ILE A 60 28.72 22.22 -4.44
CA ILE A 60 29.13 23.38 -3.68
C ILE A 60 28.56 24.62 -4.35
N THR A 61 27.98 25.53 -3.59
CA THR A 61 27.47 26.79 -4.13
C THR A 61 28.60 27.67 -4.68
N PRO A 62 28.35 28.57 -5.63
CA PRO A 62 29.39 29.39 -6.28
C PRO A 62 30.22 30.23 -5.31
N LYS A 63 29.69 30.54 -4.13
CA LYS A 63 30.42 31.28 -3.06
C LYS A 63 31.22 30.38 -2.13
N ASN A 64 31.21 29.07 -2.35
CA ASN A 64 31.84 28.06 -1.47
C ASN A 64 31.40 28.12 -0.02
N ASP A 65 30.24 28.72 0.27
CA ASP A 65 29.72 28.89 1.62
C ASP A 65 28.78 27.78 2.05
N ARG A 66 28.33 27.00 1.09
CA ARG A 66 27.35 25.93 1.31
C ARG A 66 27.61 24.70 0.45
N VAL A 67 27.14 23.58 0.99
CA VAL A 67 27.04 22.30 0.27
C VAL A 67 25.58 21.89 0.14
N ILE A 68 25.23 21.32 -1.00
CA ILE A 68 23.96 20.64 -1.26
C ILE A 68 24.29 19.17 -1.53
N ARG A 69 23.65 18.27 -0.78
CA ARG A 69 23.76 16.82 -0.98
C ARG A 69 22.41 16.28 -1.47
N THR A 70 22.41 15.42 -2.46
CA THR A 70 21.23 14.72 -2.96
C THR A 70 21.45 13.22 -2.96
N GLU A 71 20.40 12.47 -2.60
CA GLU A 71 20.36 11.02 -2.58
C GLU A 71 19.07 10.58 -3.30
N PRO A 72 19.14 9.99 -4.48
CA PRO A 72 17.95 9.50 -5.19
C PRO A 72 17.35 8.29 -4.47
N VAL A 73 16.02 8.19 -4.49
CA VAL A 73 15.26 7.06 -3.96
C VAL A 73 14.80 6.24 -5.16
N VAL A 74 15.52 5.15 -5.42
CA VAL A 74 15.39 4.36 -6.66
C VAL A 74 14.68 3.05 -6.36
N MET A 75 13.61 2.77 -7.10
CA MET A 75 12.88 1.50 -7.07
C MET A 75 13.66 0.40 -7.79
N SER A 76 13.39 -0.87 -7.51
CA SER A 76 14.03 -2.03 -8.15
C SER A 76 13.91 -2.04 -9.68
N ASP A 77 12.88 -1.41 -10.24
CA ASP A 77 12.70 -1.24 -11.70
C ASP A 77 13.50 -0.05 -12.28
N GLY A 78 14.38 0.57 -11.49
CA GLY A 78 15.23 1.69 -11.89
C GLY A 78 14.55 3.06 -11.86
N ARG A 79 13.26 3.14 -11.56
CA ARG A 79 12.53 4.41 -11.52
C ARG A 79 12.80 5.15 -10.22
N ILE A 80 13.04 6.45 -10.33
CA ILE A 80 13.27 7.31 -9.16
C ILE A 80 11.91 7.80 -8.64
N HIS A 81 11.60 7.50 -7.39
CA HIS A 81 10.38 7.95 -6.73
C HIS A 81 10.54 9.32 -6.07
N GLY A 82 11.74 9.64 -5.64
CA GLY A 82 12.05 10.90 -5.01
C GLY A 82 13.53 11.14 -4.84
N VAL A 83 13.86 12.29 -4.28
CA VAL A 83 15.24 12.68 -3.94
C VAL A 83 15.26 13.21 -2.52
N HIS A 84 16.13 12.64 -1.68
CA HIS A 84 16.52 13.28 -0.44
C HIS A 84 17.49 14.42 -0.74
N ILE A 85 17.23 15.58 -0.19
CA ILE A 85 18.11 16.75 -0.35
C ILE A 85 18.39 17.41 0.99
N TRP A 86 19.65 17.74 1.21
CA TRP A 86 20.12 18.51 2.36
C TRP A 86 20.98 19.66 1.92
N SER A 87 20.89 20.80 2.62
CA SER A 87 21.77 21.95 2.37
C SER A 87 22.23 22.55 3.69
N GLY A 88 23.55 22.60 3.87
CA GLY A 88 24.21 23.14 5.06
C GLY A 88 25.43 24.01 4.75
N PRO A 89 26.09 24.63 5.75
CA PRO A 89 27.38 25.26 5.59
C PRO A 89 28.40 24.29 4.99
N ALA A 90 29.39 24.79 4.24
CA ALA A 90 30.38 23.97 3.53
C ALA A 90 31.16 22.98 4.45
N GLY A 91 31.36 23.32 5.71
CA GLY A 91 32.03 22.45 6.67
C GLY A 91 31.10 21.69 7.64
N ALA A 92 29.77 21.74 7.42
CA ALA A 92 28.80 21.06 8.29
C ALA A 92 28.52 19.65 7.77
N GLU A 93 28.43 18.69 8.70
CA GLU A 93 27.89 17.36 8.41
C GLU A 93 26.36 17.39 8.52
N PRO A 94 25.65 16.68 7.61
CA PRO A 94 24.21 16.52 7.71
C PRO A 94 23.82 15.69 8.94
N PRO A 95 22.62 15.90 9.49
CA PRO A 95 22.07 14.98 10.48
C PRO A 95 21.89 13.58 9.89
N GLU A 96 21.64 12.58 10.77
CA GLU A 96 21.31 11.23 10.33
C GLU A 96 20.14 11.27 9.31
N ARG A 97 20.36 10.64 8.16
CA ARG A 97 19.38 10.60 7.09
C ARG A 97 18.38 9.47 7.34
N PRO A 98 17.07 9.76 7.45
CA PRO A 98 16.07 8.69 7.36
C PRO A 98 16.20 7.98 6.01
N ILE A 99 16.09 6.66 6.01
CA ILE A 99 16.20 5.88 4.78
C ILE A 99 14.79 5.65 4.23
N PRO A 100 14.35 6.33 3.15
CA PRO A 100 13.08 6.04 2.53
C PRO A 100 13.18 4.76 1.71
N GLY A 101 12.18 3.89 1.84
CA GLY A 101 12.02 2.68 1.06
C GLY A 101 11.01 2.91 -0.05
N PRO A 102 11.40 2.87 -1.34
CA PRO A 102 10.46 2.95 -2.43
C PRO A 102 9.66 1.65 -2.55
N LEU A 103 8.41 1.79 -2.98
CA LEU A 103 7.47 0.70 -3.18
C LEU A 103 6.57 0.98 -4.38
N LYS A 104 6.01 -0.09 -4.94
CA LYS A 104 5.09 -0.05 -6.07
C LYS A 104 3.93 -1.02 -5.83
N TRP A 105 2.72 -0.54 -5.94
CA TRP A 105 1.50 -1.34 -5.87
C TRP A 105 0.77 -1.31 -7.20
N ASN A 106 0.59 -2.47 -7.80
CA ASN A 106 -0.31 -2.63 -8.95
C ASN A 106 -1.74 -2.76 -8.43
N MET A 107 -2.49 -1.67 -8.48
CA MET A 107 -3.86 -1.59 -7.97
C MET A 107 -4.82 -2.46 -8.80
N THR A 108 -4.56 -2.59 -10.10
CA THR A 108 -5.35 -3.42 -11.02
C THR A 108 -5.22 -4.91 -10.69
N LEU A 109 -4.01 -5.36 -10.38
CA LEU A 109 -3.73 -6.78 -10.06
C LEU A 109 -3.82 -7.09 -8.57
N GLY A 110 -3.78 -6.10 -7.68
CA GLY A 110 -3.73 -6.31 -6.24
C GLY A 110 -2.38 -6.84 -5.76
N VAL A 111 -1.28 -6.41 -6.39
CA VAL A 111 0.08 -6.89 -6.13
C VAL A 111 0.98 -5.77 -5.67
N ALA A 112 1.73 -6.01 -4.61
CA ALA A 112 2.75 -5.12 -4.07
C ALA A 112 4.16 -5.60 -4.44
N THR A 113 5.03 -4.65 -4.75
CA THR A 113 6.48 -4.83 -4.88
C THR A 113 7.15 -3.79 -4.00
N ASP A 114 8.03 -4.24 -3.14
CA ASP A 114 8.76 -3.42 -2.19
C ASP A 114 10.26 -3.49 -2.45
N THR A 115 11.02 -2.60 -1.83
CA THR A 115 12.45 -2.75 -1.67
C THR A 115 12.78 -3.27 -0.27
N PRO A 116 14.01 -3.76 -0.01
CA PRO A 116 14.45 -4.14 1.32
C PRO A 116 14.25 -3.01 2.34
N GLU A 117 14.51 -1.77 1.95
CA GLU A 117 14.32 -0.59 2.79
C GLU A 117 12.84 -0.38 3.14
N SER A 118 11.94 -0.56 2.16
CA SER A 118 10.50 -0.46 2.38
C SER A 118 9.99 -1.52 3.36
N LEU A 119 10.43 -2.76 3.19
CA LEU A 119 10.09 -3.86 4.11
C LEU A 119 10.63 -3.61 5.51
N THR A 120 11.89 -3.20 5.64
CA THR A 120 12.52 -2.84 6.93
C THR A 120 11.76 -1.71 7.63
N ASN A 121 11.41 -0.66 6.88
CA ASN A 121 10.61 0.45 7.42
C ASN A 121 9.23 -0.02 7.90
N SER A 122 8.61 -0.96 7.19
CA SER A 122 7.32 -1.55 7.55
C SER A 122 7.41 -2.60 8.67
N GLY A 123 8.60 -2.90 9.18
CA GLY A 123 8.83 -3.87 10.25
C GLY A 123 8.70 -5.32 9.80
N ARG A 124 8.96 -5.60 8.53
CA ARG A 124 8.92 -6.96 7.97
C ARG A 124 10.27 -7.66 8.12
N ASN A 125 10.23 -8.97 8.25
CA ASN A 125 11.44 -9.79 8.28
C ASN A 125 11.92 -10.10 6.85
N LEU A 126 13.08 -9.54 6.46
CA LEU A 126 13.67 -9.74 5.13
C LEU A 126 14.10 -11.18 4.84
N GLU A 127 14.27 -12.02 5.86
CA GLU A 127 14.64 -13.43 5.67
C GLU A 127 13.47 -14.29 5.21
N VAL A 128 12.23 -13.81 5.40
CA VAL A 128 11.00 -14.57 5.17
C VAL A 128 10.13 -13.93 4.09
N GLU A 129 10.18 -12.60 3.97
CA GLU A 129 9.31 -11.84 3.07
C GLU A 129 9.96 -11.68 1.69
N ASP A 130 9.27 -12.11 0.65
CA ASP A 130 9.65 -11.81 -0.71
C ASP A 130 9.29 -10.33 -1.02
N PRO A 131 10.22 -9.51 -1.51
CA PRO A 131 9.91 -8.13 -1.88
C PRO A 131 9.02 -8.02 -3.12
N GLU A 132 8.93 -9.04 -3.96
CA GLU A 132 8.21 -8.99 -5.22
C GLU A 132 6.90 -9.78 -5.19
N GLY A 133 5.87 -9.24 -5.88
CA GLY A 133 4.67 -10.01 -6.21
C GLY A 133 3.76 -10.33 -5.03
N ARG A 134 3.83 -9.60 -3.93
CA ARG A 134 3.03 -9.90 -2.73
C ARG A 134 1.57 -9.45 -2.90
N PRO A 135 0.59 -10.28 -2.52
CA PRO A 135 -0.82 -9.84 -2.47
C PRO A 135 -1.00 -8.62 -1.55
N PHE A 136 -1.94 -7.74 -1.85
CA PHE A 136 -2.27 -6.59 -1.00
C PHE A 136 -2.56 -6.99 0.44
N ALA A 137 -3.34 -8.04 0.65
CA ALA A 137 -3.70 -8.51 1.98
C ALA A 137 -2.50 -8.92 2.83
N GLN A 138 -1.37 -9.29 2.21
CA GLN A 138 -0.11 -9.56 2.91
C GLN A 138 0.68 -8.28 3.20
N SER A 139 0.60 -7.28 2.33
CA SER A 139 1.28 -5.99 2.48
C SER A 139 0.58 -5.08 3.48
N TRP A 140 -0.72 -5.27 3.64
CA TRP A 140 -1.52 -4.52 4.60
C TRP A 140 -1.18 -4.95 6.03
N PRO A 141 -1.11 -4.02 6.97
CA PRO A 141 -0.95 -4.40 8.39
C PRO A 141 -2.16 -5.25 8.81
N SER A 142 -1.94 -6.54 9.05
CA SER A 142 -3.01 -7.47 9.40
C SER A 142 -3.52 -7.25 10.83
N GLY A 143 -4.80 -7.56 11.05
CA GLY A 143 -5.44 -7.73 12.35
C GLY A 143 -6.11 -6.47 12.88
N ASP A 144 -5.40 -5.39 13.10
CA ASP A 144 -5.94 -4.19 13.75
C ASP A 144 -6.56 -3.21 12.75
N LEU A 145 -7.78 -2.76 13.02
CA LEU A 145 -8.37 -1.63 12.32
C LEU A 145 -7.71 -0.33 12.83
N LYS A 146 -7.13 0.43 11.90
CA LYS A 146 -6.45 1.69 12.23
C LYS A 146 -7.34 2.90 11.91
N PRO A 147 -7.28 3.99 12.69
CA PRO A 147 -8.19 5.13 12.52
C PRO A 147 -8.24 5.71 11.11
N ASN A 148 -7.11 5.71 10.38
CA ASN A 148 -7.02 6.30 9.03
C ASN A 148 -7.01 5.24 7.90
N GLU A 149 -7.24 3.97 8.25
CA GLU A 149 -7.16 2.87 7.29
C GLU A 149 -8.22 2.95 6.19
N GLY A 150 -9.40 3.49 6.52
CA GLY A 150 -10.48 3.72 5.57
C GLY A 150 -10.04 4.53 4.35
N ARG A 151 -9.24 5.59 4.56
CA ARG A 151 -8.71 6.41 3.45
C ARG A 151 -7.81 5.62 2.50
N ALA A 152 -6.96 4.76 3.03
CA ALA A 152 -6.07 3.95 2.22
C ALA A 152 -6.83 2.83 1.49
N LEU A 153 -7.82 2.20 2.15
CA LEU A 153 -8.74 1.25 1.52
C LEU A 153 -9.55 1.92 0.41
N ALA A 154 -10.09 3.12 0.66
CA ALA A 154 -10.81 3.89 -0.35
C ALA A 154 -9.92 4.27 -1.54
N ALA A 155 -8.67 4.65 -1.28
CA ALA A 155 -7.70 4.94 -2.34
C ALA A 155 -7.37 3.69 -3.17
N ALA A 156 -7.34 2.51 -2.53
CA ALA A 156 -7.16 1.25 -3.23
C ALA A 156 -8.36 0.90 -4.12
N VAL A 157 -9.58 1.05 -3.60
CA VAL A 157 -10.82 0.78 -4.35
C VAL A 157 -11.03 1.76 -5.49
N ARG A 158 -10.87 3.07 -5.25
CA ARG A 158 -11.05 4.09 -6.31
C ARG A 158 -10.01 3.99 -7.40
N SER A 159 -8.77 3.69 -7.04
CA SER A 159 -7.64 3.50 -7.95
C SER A 159 -7.51 4.57 -9.05
N GLU A 160 -7.87 5.83 -8.74
CA GLU A 160 -7.88 6.92 -9.72
C GLU A 160 -6.47 7.40 -10.06
N PRO A 161 -6.09 7.51 -11.35
CA PRO A 161 -4.83 8.10 -11.76
C PRO A 161 -4.69 9.55 -11.29
N GLY A 162 -3.50 9.92 -10.80
CA GLY A 162 -3.21 11.25 -10.27
C GLY A 162 -3.56 11.43 -8.79
N HIS A 163 -4.36 10.52 -8.21
CA HIS A 163 -4.65 10.56 -6.77
C HIS A 163 -3.37 10.40 -5.95
N THR A 164 -3.29 11.13 -4.84
CA THR A 164 -2.17 11.05 -3.89
C THR A 164 -2.67 10.66 -2.52
N LEU A 165 -1.91 9.81 -1.84
CA LEU A 165 -2.16 9.39 -0.47
C LEU A 165 -0.93 9.68 0.37
N CYS A 166 -1.13 10.22 1.56
CA CYS A 166 -0.10 10.32 2.59
C CYS A 166 -0.71 10.08 3.95
N ASP A 167 -0.02 9.28 4.76
CA ASP A 167 -0.46 9.00 6.12
C ASP A 167 0.70 8.51 6.98
N THR A 168 0.42 8.34 8.28
CA THR A 168 1.37 7.78 9.25
C THR A 168 0.63 6.77 10.11
N TRP A 169 1.16 5.54 10.15
CA TRP A 169 0.57 4.43 10.90
C TRP A 169 1.48 3.93 12.01
N ASP A 170 0.87 3.65 13.13
CA ASP A 170 1.50 2.85 14.18
C ASP A 170 1.34 1.36 13.83
N SER A 171 2.38 0.58 14.00
CA SER A 171 2.43 -0.84 13.70
C SER A 171 3.31 -1.57 14.72
N THR A 172 3.40 -2.88 14.59
CA THR A 172 4.32 -3.72 15.33
C THR A 172 5.22 -4.42 14.33
N ASP A 173 6.54 -4.42 14.57
CA ASP A 173 7.46 -5.14 13.71
C ASP A 173 7.44 -6.65 14.03
N TRP A 174 8.19 -7.43 13.25
CA TRP A 174 8.26 -8.87 13.40
C TRP A 174 8.90 -9.34 14.72
N GLU A 175 9.63 -8.46 15.43
CA GLU A 175 10.19 -8.72 16.76
C GLU A 175 9.22 -8.33 17.89
N GLY A 176 8.09 -7.72 17.57
CA GLY A 176 7.10 -7.26 18.53
C GLY A 176 7.29 -5.81 19.01
N ASN A 177 8.23 -5.06 18.44
CA ASN A 177 8.45 -3.67 18.82
C ASN A 177 7.42 -2.75 18.16
N HIS A 178 6.95 -1.76 18.90
CA HIS A 178 6.11 -0.70 18.32
C HIS A 178 6.91 0.18 17.39
N ILE A 179 6.40 0.36 16.20
CA ILE A 179 6.99 1.20 15.15
C ILE A 179 5.97 2.18 14.61
N ARG A 180 6.45 3.30 14.12
CA ARG A 180 5.64 4.28 13.41
C ARG A 180 6.20 4.48 12.00
N VAL A 181 5.34 4.37 10.99
CA VAL A 181 5.73 4.40 9.59
C VAL A 181 4.92 5.49 8.89
N SER A 182 5.60 6.46 8.29
CA SER A 182 4.99 7.39 7.36
C SER A 182 5.15 6.85 5.95
N PHE A 183 4.15 7.13 5.11
CA PHE A 183 4.18 6.76 3.71
C PHE A 183 3.49 7.80 2.85
N VAL A 184 3.91 7.85 1.60
CA VAL A 184 3.27 8.63 0.53
C VAL A 184 3.17 7.75 -0.71
N ALA A 185 2.10 7.95 -1.48
CA ALA A 185 1.91 7.27 -2.74
C ALA A 185 1.21 8.18 -3.75
N ARG A 186 1.46 7.95 -5.03
CA ARG A 186 0.80 8.59 -6.17
C ARG A 186 0.39 7.54 -7.18
N ASN A 187 -0.87 7.57 -7.61
CA ASN A 187 -1.38 6.70 -8.66
C ASN A 187 -1.03 7.26 -10.05
N GLY A 188 -0.65 6.37 -10.94
CA GLY A 188 -0.41 6.66 -12.36
C GLY A 188 -0.92 5.52 -13.23
N LEU A 189 -1.01 5.76 -14.54
CA LEU A 189 -1.24 4.71 -15.52
C LEU A 189 0.10 4.25 -16.09
N GLU A 190 0.33 2.94 -16.11
CA GLU A 190 1.52 2.32 -16.69
C GLU A 190 1.13 1.08 -17.48
N PRO A 191 1.86 0.74 -18.55
CA PRO A 191 1.63 -0.49 -19.30
C PRO A 191 1.74 -1.71 -18.38
N GLY A 192 0.71 -2.53 -18.38
CA GLY A 192 0.70 -3.81 -17.67
C GLY A 192 1.29 -4.94 -18.52
N PRO A 193 1.55 -6.10 -17.88
CA PRO A 193 2.10 -7.26 -18.58
C PRO A 193 1.10 -7.90 -19.58
N ASP A 194 -0.18 -7.62 -19.43
CA ASP A 194 -1.28 -8.04 -20.33
C ASP A 194 -1.47 -7.07 -21.53
N GLY A 195 -0.62 -6.05 -21.68
CA GLY A 195 -0.69 -5.03 -22.71
C GLY A 195 -1.77 -3.96 -22.51
N ARG A 196 -2.44 -3.96 -21.36
CA ARG A 196 -3.39 -2.92 -20.96
C ARG A 196 -2.75 -1.95 -19.98
N ASP A 197 -3.31 -0.76 -19.86
CA ASP A 197 -2.88 0.17 -18.84
C ASP A 197 -3.40 -0.26 -17.46
N HIS A 198 -2.46 -0.38 -16.52
CA HIS A 198 -2.75 -0.65 -15.13
C HIS A 198 -2.62 0.60 -14.30
N VAL A 199 -3.44 0.73 -13.27
CA VAL A 199 -3.24 1.75 -12.24
C VAL A 199 -2.14 1.28 -11.30
N ILE A 200 -1.05 2.03 -11.28
CA ILE A 200 0.11 1.76 -10.42
C ILE A 200 0.25 2.87 -9.38
N ALA A 201 0.19 2.52 -8.13
CA ALA A 201 0.55 3.41 -7.04
C ALA A 201 2.05 3.27 -6.75
N ARG A 202 2.81 4.33 -6.98
CA ARG A 202 4.22 4.41 -6.59
C ARG A 202 4.37 5.25 -5.36
N GLY A 203 5.15 4.77 -4.41
CA GLY A 203 5.28 5.42 -3.12
C GLY A 203 6.64 5.26 -2.48
N MET A 204 6.75 5.85 -1.32
CA MET A 204 7.90 5.74 -0.41
C MET A 204 7.39 5.68 1.02
N ASN A 205 8.03 4.87 1.85
CA ASN A 205 7.79 4.85 3.28
C ASN A 205 9.10 5.13 4.05
N TRP A 206 8.97 5.53 5.28
CA TRP A 206 10.11 5.73 6.19
C TRP A 206 9.67 5.62 7.65
N ARG A 207 10.62 5.33 8.55
CA ARG A 207 10.38 5.37 9.99
C ARG A 207 10.10 6.80 10.44
N ALA A 208 8.91 7.04 10.93
CA ALA A 208 8.51 8.32 11.53
C ALA A 208 9.03 8.45 12.97
N GLU A 209 8.88 9.64 13.53
CA GLU A 209 9.11 9.84 14.95
C GLU A 209 8.09 9.04 15.79
N PRO A 210 8.50 8.49 16.94
CA PRO A 210 7.57 7.80 17.83
C PRO A 210 6.38 8.69 18.19
N ALA A 211 5.18 8.09 18.28
CA ALA A 211 4.01 8.80 18.74
C ALA A 211 4.16 9.24 20.20
N ASN A 212 3.54 10.36 20.55
CA ASN A 212 3.33 10.68 21.94
C ASN A 212 2.37 9.63 22.55
N PRO A 213 2.72 8.93 23.64
CA PRO A 213 1.94 7.82 24.20
C PRO A 213 0.52 8.18 24.67
N ALA A 214 0.15 9.46 24.60
CA ALA A 214 -1.17 9.95 24.98
C ALA A 214 -2.29 9.68 23.93
N GLN A 215 -1.98 9.23 22.71
CA GLN A 215 -2.99 8.87 21.71
C GLN A 215 -3.34 7.37 21.83
N GLN A 216 -4.22 7.05 22.76
CA GLN A 216 -4.82 5.70 22.82
C GLN A 216 -5.76 5.52 21.61
N THR A 217 -5.46 4.55 20.78
CA THR A 217 -6.35 4.10 19.70
C THR A 217 -7.63 3.56 20.30
N ASP A 218 -8.78 4.01 19.80
CA ASP A 218 -10.07 3.42 20.18
C ASP A 218 -10.12 1.96 19.69
N ARG A 219 -10.02 1.02 20.64
CA ARG A 219 -10.04 -0.42 20.37
C ARG A 219 -11.46 -1.01 20.37
N LEU A 220 -12.51 -0.18 20.48
CA LEU A 220 -13.88 -0.68 20.59
C LEU A 220 -14.32 -1.38 19.30
N ALA A 221 -14.09 -0.75 18.14
CA ALA A 221 -14.41 -1.32 16.84
C ALA A 221 -13.75 -2.69 16.63
N GLN A 222 -12.49 -2.83 17.04
CA GLN A 222 -11.75 -4.08 16.95
C GLN A 222 -12.29 -5.15 17.90
N ARG A 223 -12.63 -4.77 19.15
CA ARG A 223 -13.26 -5.70 20.11
C ARG A 223 -14.61 -6.21 19.62
N ILE A 224 -15.41 -5.32 19.00
CA ILE A 224 -16.68 -5.69 18.37
C ILE A 224 -16.43 -6.68 17.22
N LEU A 225 -15.45 -6.37 16.35
CA LEU A 225 -15.10 -7.25 15.24
C LEU A 225 -14.69 -8.65 15.72
N HIS A 226 -13.83 -8.73 16.74
CA HIS A 226 -13.44 -10.01 17.34
C HIS A 226 -14.63 -10.72 18.01
N GLY A 227 -15.52 -9.97 18.68
CA GLY A 227 -16.72 -10.55 19.31
C GLY A 227 -17.74 -11.13 18.32
N LEU A 228 -17.69 -10.68 17.07
CA LEU A 228 -18.53 -11.17 15.98
C LEU A 228 -17.86 -12.28 15.14
N ALA A 229 -16.62 -12.67 15.47
CA ALA A 229 -15.94 -13.76 14.80
C ALA A 229 -16.66 -15.10 15.07
N GLN A 230 -16.77 -15.92 14.03
CA GLN A 230 -17.37 -17.24 14.11
C GLN A 230 -16.34 -18.31 13.72
N PRO A 231 -16.27 -19.43 14.43
CA PRO A 231 -15.36 -20.53 14.08
C PRO A 231 -15.60 -21.02 12.64
N GLY A 232 -14.52 -21.16 11.87
CA GLY A 232 -14.59 -21.63 10.48
C GLY A 232 -15.10 -20.60 9.47
N VAL A 233 -15.35 -19.36 9.90
CA VAL A 233 -15.71 -18.23 9.02
C VAL A 233 -14.55 -17.24 9.00
N HIS A 234 -14.08 -16.89 7.82
CA HIS A 234 -12.96 -15.96 7.58
C HIS A 234 -13.47 -14.71 6.88
N ARG A 235 -13.39 -13.56 7.55
CA ARG A 235 -13.90 -12.30 6.99
C ARG A 235 -12.75 -11.49 6.39
N ALA A 236 -13.04 -10.85 5.27
CA ALA A 236 -12.09 -10.00 4.57
C ALA A 236 -12.79 -8.85 3.84
N LEU A 237 -12.01 -7.85 3.46
CA LEU A 237 -12.43 -6.78 2.57
C LEU A 237 -11.89 -7.04 1.16
N PHE A 238 -12.78 -6.92 0.18
CA PHE A 238 -12.48 -7.06 -1.24
C PHE A 238 -12.89 -5.80 -2.01
N ASP A 239 -12.17 -5.53 -3.09
CA ASP A 239 -12.63 -4.58 -4.11
C ASP A 239 -13.72 -5.26 -4.95
N PRO A 240 -14.97 -4.75 -4.91
CA PRO A 240 -16.08 -5.38 -5.62
C PRO A 240 -15.94 -5.29 -7.16
N SER A 241 -15.13 -4.37 -7.68
CA SER A 241 -14.98 -4.15 -9.11
C SER A 241 -14.13 -5.21 -9.82
N ASN A 242 -13.16 -5.78 -9.11
CA ASN A 242 -12.18 -6.71 -9.66
C ASN A 242 -11.88 -7.91 -8.77
N TRP A 243 -12.59 -8.05 -7.65
CA TRP A 243 -12.44 -9.13 -6.67
C TRP A 243 -11.03 -9.22 -6.06
N THR A 244 -10.35 -8.08 -5.96
CA THR A 244 -9.04 -8.03 -5.27
C THR A 244 -9.23 -8.13 -3.76
N LEU A 245 -8.54 -9.06 -3.12
CA LEU A 245 -8.47 -9.15 -1.67
C LEU A 245 -7.63 -7.98 -1.14
N LEU A 246 -8.28 -7.07 -0.40
CA LEU A 246 -7.66 -5.89 0.17
C LEU A 246 -7.06 -6.17 1.54
N LYS A 247 -7.84 -6.78 2.43
CA LYS A 247 -7.44 -7.00 3.82
C LYS A 247 -8.21 -8.15 4.47
N TRP A 248 -7.52 -8.98 5.24
CA TRP A 248 -8.15 -9.91 6.18
C TRP A 248 -8.59 -9.16 7.45
N LEU A 249 -9.79 -9.43 7.92
CA LEU A 249 -10.33 -8.94 9.19
C LEU A 249 -10.19 -9.99 10.31
N ASP A 250 -10.16 -11.25 9.93
CA ASP A 250 -9.86 -12.40 10.76
C ASP A 250 -8.56 -13.06 10.29
N GLU A 251 -8.20 -14.21 10.86
CA GLU A 251 -7.12 -15.02 10.32
C GLU A 251 -7.39 -15.40 8.85
N PRO A 252 -6.34 -15.38 8.01
CA PRO A 252 -6.49 -15.73 6.61
C PRO A 252 -7.15 -17.09 6.41
N CYS A 253 -8.02 -17.18 5.41
CA CYS A 253 -8.69 -18.41 5.05
C CYS A 253 -7.69 -19.49 4.62
N PRO A 254 -7.69 -20.69 5.25
CA PRO A 254 -6.70 -21.73 4.99
C PRO A 254 -7.06 -22.65 3.83
N PHE A 255 -8.30 -22.65 3.33
CA PHE A 255 -8.76 -23.66 2.39
C PHE A 255 -8.70 -23.24 0.92
N TYR A 256 -8.28 -21.96 0.60
CA TYR A 256 -7.97 -21.56 -0.76
C TYR A 256 -6.68 -20.77 -0.82
N ASP A 257 -6.00 -20.79 -1.97
CA ASP A 257 -4.73 -20.13 -2.18
C ASP A 257 -4.91 -18.64 -2.53
N TRP A 258 -5.20 -17.83 -1.52
CA TRP A 258 -5.36 -16.39 -1.67
C TRP A 258 -4.06 -15.64 -1.99
N ARG A 259 -2.89 -16.30 -1.82
CA ARG A 259 -1.59 -15.74 -2.17
C ARG A 259 -1.27 -15.88 -3.64
N ARG A 260 -2.01 -16.74 -4.34
CA ARG A 260 -1.83 -16.94 -5.78
C ARG A 260 -2.33 -15.72 -6.55
N VAL A 261 -1.43 -14.76 -6.76
CA VAL A 261 -1.66 -13.57 -7.60
C VAL A 261 -0.80 -13.74 -8.85
N ALA A 262 -1.36 -14.35 -9.89
CA ALA A 262 -0.70 -14.40 -11.19
C ALA A 262 -1.43 -13.44 -12.15
N THR A 263 -0.67 -12.82 -13.05
CA THR A 263 -1.12 -11.83 -14.02
C THR A 263 -2.28 -12.34 -14.89
N ASP A 264 -2.30 -13.66 -15.17
CA ASP A 264 -3.27 -14.30 -16.05
C ASP A 264 -4.10 -15.39 -15.36
N ALA A 265 -3.95 -15.58 -14.04
CA ALA A 265 -4.74 -16.57 -13.33
C ALA A 265 -6.08 -15.99 -12.91
N PRO A 266 -7.20 -16.62 -13.26
CA PRO A 266 -8.50 -16.18 -12.80
C PRO A 266 -8.59 -16.31 -11.26
N ARG A 267 -9.19 -15.31 -10.62
CA ARG A 267 -9.37 -15.23 -9.16
C ARG A 267 -10.42 -16.21 -8.64
N MET A 268 -11.24 -16.74 -9.53
CA MET A 268 -12.24 -17.78 -9.32
C MET A 268 -12.43 -18.56 -10.61
N HIS A 269 -13.15 -19.65 -10.53
CA HIS A 269 -13.46 -20.44 -11.72
C HIS A 269 -14.29 -19.59 -12.72
N PRO A 270 -13.94 -19.55 -14.01
CA PRO A 270 -14.59 -18.69 -15.00
C PRO A 270 -16.11 -18.87 -15.08
N SER A 271 -16.62 -20.08 -14.87
CA SER A 271 -18.08 -20.32 -14.86
C SER A 271 -18.82 -19.66 -13.68
N ASP A 272 -18.11 -19.17 -12.67
CA ASP A 272 -18.72 -18.55 -11.49
C ASP A 272 -18.72 -17.02 -11.54
N GLU A 273 -18.13 -16.41 -12.58
CA GLU A 273 -18.05 -14.95 -12.77
C GLU A 273 -19.43 -14.28 -12.78
N ALA A 274 -20.42 -14.87 -13.51
CA ALA A 274 -21.77 -14.33 -13.55
C ALA A 274 -22.46 -14.38 -12.17
N ARG A 275 -22.18 -15.42 -11.37
CA ARG A 275 -22.70 -15.55 -10.00
C ARG A 275 -22.08 -14.49 -9.09
N LEU A 276 -20.78 -14.29 -9.18
CA LEU A 276 -20.13 -13.23 -8.43
C LEU A 276 -20.66 -11.85 -8.80
N ALA A 277 -20.81 -11.56 -10.09
CA ALA A 277 -21.35 -10.29 -10.56
C ALA A 277 -22.72 -10.00 -9.93
N ALA A 278 -23.62 -10.99 -9.92
CA ALA A 278 -24.93 -10.86 -9.26
C ALA A 278 -24.80 -10.62 -7.73
N MET A 279 -23.80 -11.24 -7.07
CA MET A 279 -23.56 -11.05 -5.63
C MET A 279 -23.03 -9.64 -5.30
N THR A 280 -22.32 -9.01 -6.23
CA THR A 280 -21.71 -7.69 -6.04
C THR A 280 -22.61 -6.53 -6.48
N GLU A 281 -23.80 -6.77 -7.03
CA GLU A 281 -24.79 -5.72 -7.32
C GLU A 281 -25.36 -5.05 -6.07
N PHE A 282 -25.21 -5.68 -4.88
CA PHE A 282 -25.64 -5.17 -3.56
C PHE A 282 -27.11 -4.70 -3.49
N ALA A 283 -27.97 -5.15 -4.40
CA ALA A 283 -29.33 -4.64 -4.54
C ALA A 283 -30.25 -4.98 -3.34
N ALA A 284 -29.95 -6.01 -2.57
CA ALA A 284 -30.86 -6.56 -1.55
C ALA A 284 -30.18 -6.90 -0.20
N GLY A 285 -29.08 -6.22 0.16
CA GLY A 285 -28.34 -6.53 1.39
C GLY A 285 -27.25 -7.60 1.19
N ALA A 286 -27.02 -8.46 2.17
CA ALA A 286 -26.05 -9.54 2.05
C ALA A 286 -26.54 -10.60 1.06
N THR A 287 -25.67 -10.98 0.12
CA THR A 287 -25.92 -12.04 -0.84
C THR A 287 -24.89 -13.16 -0.66
N GLY A 288 -25.27 -14.40 -0.96
CA GLY A 288 -24.37 -15.53 -0.74
C GLY A 288 -24.52 -16.63 -1.77
N GLY A 289 -23.51 -17.46 -1.89
CA GLY A 289 -23.47 -18.62 -2.78
C GLY A 289 -22.13 -19.32 -2.76
N VAL A 290 -22.05 -20.47 -3.45
CA VAL A 290 -20.81 -21.22 -3.58
C VAL A 290 -20.06 -20.76 -4.84
N LEU A 291 -18.80 -20.38 -4.67
CA LEU A 291 -17.85 -20.04 -5.73
C LEU A 291 -16.66 -20.99 -5.64
N ARG A 292 -16.08 -21.34 -6.79
CA ARG A 292 -14.85 -22.14 -6.85
C ARG A 292 -13.64 -21.20 -6.88
N MET A 293 -12.85 -21.25 -5.81
CA MET A 293 -11.66 -20.44 -5.59
C MET A 293 -10.40 -21.26 -5.92
N PRO A 294 -9.24 -20.61 -6.22
CA PRO A 294 -7.99 -21.33 -6.47
C PRO A 294 -7.59 -22.20 -5.27
N GLY A 295 -7.33 -23.48 -5.48
CA GLY A 295 -6.81 -24.38 -4.47
C GLY A 295 -5.28 -24.37 -4.37
N HIS A 296 -4.74 -24.83 -3.25
CA HIS A 296 -3.29 -24.93 -3.02
C HIS A 296 -2.60 -25.97 -3.92
N ASP A 297 -3.35 -26.92 -4.45
CA ASP A 297 -2.91 -27.96 -5.39
C ASP A 297 -2.95 -27.52 -6.86
N GLY A 298 -3.36 -26.28 -7.11
CA GLY A 298 -3.55 -25.74 -8.46
C GLY A 298 -4.92 -26.02 -9.08
N GLY A 299 -5.77 -26.77 -8.39
CA GLY A 299 -7.18 -27.02 -8.75
C GLY A 299 -8.10 -25.89 -8.26
N TRP A 300 -9.37 -26.23 -8.13
CA TRP A 300 -10.43 -25.34 -7.65
C TRP A 300 -11.04 -25.91 -6.36
N VAL A 301 -11.34 -25.06 -5.42
CA VAL A 301 -11.97 -25.42 -4.15
C VAL A 301 -13.30 -24.70 -4.03
N PRO A 302 -14.42 -25.41 -3.78
CA PRO A 302 -15.70 -24.76 -3.53
C PRO A 302 -15.68 -24.05 -2.15
N VAL A 303 -16.05 -22.80 -2.15
CA VAL A 303 -16.10 -21.93 -0.96
C VAL A 303 -17.47 -21.27 -0.92
N HIS A 304 -18.16 -21.35 0.22
CA HIS A 304 -19.36 -20.54 0.43
C HIS A 304 -18.93 -19.11 0.75
N VAL A 305 -19.38 -18.19 -0.07
CA VAL A 305 -19.06 -16.76 -0.01
C VAL A 305 -20.32 -15.98 0.32
N THR A 306 -20.26 -15.12 1.32
CA THR A 306 -21.32 -14.13 1.59
C THR A 306 -20.70 -12.75 1.41
N VAL A 307 -21.36 -11.90 0.63
CA VAL A 307 -20.87 -10.54 0.32
C VAL A 307 -21.87 -9.52 0.86
N SER A 308 -21.35 -8.54 1.60
CA SER A 308 -22.10 -7.38 2.08
C SER A 308 -21.37 -6.11 1.70
N ARG A 309 -22.10 -5.05 1.40
CA ARG A 309 -21.52 -3.74 1.12
C ARG A 309 -21.10 -3.06 2.41
N VAL A 310 -19.89 -2.53 2.47
CA VAL A 310 -19.41 -1.71 3.59
C VAL A 310 -18.82 -0.41 3.06
N GLU A 311 -19.21 0.71 3.66
CA GLU A 311 -18.62 2.00 3.36
C GLU A 311 -17.27 2.12 4.09
N VAL A 312 -16.18 2.29 3.35
CA VAL A 312 -14.82 2.44 3.89
C VAL A 312 -14.41 3.90 4.03
N GLU A 313 -14.98 4.77 3.19
CA GLU A 313 -14.92 6.22 3.26
C GLU A 313 -16.15 6.79 2.54
N GLN A 314 -16.45 8.07 2.74
CA GLN A 314 -17.61 8.72 2.11
C GLN A 314 -17.71 8.36 0.63
N ASP A 315 -18.87 7.82 0.23
CA ASP A 315 -19.20 7.39 -1.13
C ASP A 315 -18.26 6.33 -1.75
N THR A 316 -17.45 5.65 -0.90
CA THR A 316 -16.56 4.57 -1.36
C THR A 316 -16.86 3.29 -0.60
N PHE A 317 -17.11 2.23 -1.35
CA PHE A 317 -17.59 0.97 -0.82
C PHE A 317 -16.66 -0.19 -1.17
N ALA A 318 -16.40 -1.04 -0.19
CA ALA A 318 -15.77 -2.35 -0.36
C ALA A 318 -16.80 -3.47 -0.17
N GLY A 319 -16.47 -4.65 -0.62
CA GLY A 319 -17.18 -5.87 -0.26
C GLY A 319 -16.65 -6.42 1.07
N LEU A 320 -17.49 -6.47 2.08
CA LEU A 320 -17.23 -7.28 3.27
C LEU A 320 -17.63 -8.72 2.96
N VAL A 321 -16.64 -9.58 2.90
CA VAL A 321 -16.81 -10.97 2.48
C VAL A 321 -16.60 -11.90 3.67
N ALA A 322 -17.50 -12.88 3.84
CA ALA A 322 -17.33 -13.97 4.77
C ALA A 322 -17.17 -15.29 3.99
N LEU A 323 -16.10 -16.02 4.25
CA LEU A 323 -15.70 -17.24 3.57
C LEU A 323 -15.77 -18.42 4.53
N ARG A 324 -16.38 -19.51 4.12
CA ARG A 324 -16.41 -20.78 4.86
C ARG A 324 -16.52 -21.96 3.90
N LEU A 325 -16.30 -23.16 4.40
CA LEU A 325 -16.62 -24.36 3.64
C LEU A 325 -18.13 -24.46 3.41
N PRO A 326 -18.58 -24.86 2.20
CA PRO A 326 -19.99 -25.08 1.94
C PRO A 326 -20.51 -26.35 2.61
N THR A 327 -21.78 -26.38 2.93
CA THR A 327 -22.47 -27.59 3.34
C THR A 327 -22.80 -28.47 2.13
N PRO A 328 -23.05 -29.81 2.30
CA PRO A 328 -23.45 -30.67 1.19
C PRO A 328 -24.72 -30.20 0.46
N ALA A 329 -25.67 -29.60 1.18
CA ALA A 329 -26.86 -29.02 0.59
C ALA A 329 -26.56 -27.84 -0.34
N GLU A 330 -25.68 -26.94 0.09
CA GLU A 330 -25.22 -25.78 -0.69
C GLU A 330 -24.41 -26.19 -1.93
N LEU A 331 -23.61 -27.25 -1.84
CA LEU A 331 -22.92 -27.84 -2.98
C LEU A 331 -23.95 -28.36 -4.02
N THR A 332 -24.93 -29.12 -3.56
CA THR A 332 -25.98 -29.65 -4.43
C THR A 332 -26.79 -28.53 -5.10
N GLU A 333 -27.15 -27.47 -4.35
CA GLU A 333 -27.85 -26.30 -4.89
C GLU A 333 -27.01 -25.56 -5.94
N ALA A 334 -25.70 -25.51 -5.73
CA ALA A 334 -24.75 -24.93 -6.69
C ALA A 334 -24.49 -25.82 -7.91
N GLY A 335 -24.97 -27.05 -7.91
CA GLY A 335 -24.70 -28.05 -8.96
C GLY A 335 -23.27 -28.59 -8.93
N LEU A 336 -22.65 -28.60 -7.75
CA LEU A 336 -21.29 -29.07 -7.50
C LEU A 336 -21.31 -30.36 -6.66
N SER A 337 -20.23 -31.12 -6.73
CA SER A 337 -19.98 -32.28 -5.87
C SER A 337 -18.84 -32.02 -4.89
N GLU A 338 -18.68 -32.85 -3.87
CA GLU A 338 -17.54 -32.77 -2.92
C GLU A 338 -16.18 -33.00 -3.62
N SER A 339 -16.19 -33.45 -4.88
CA SER A 339 -15.00 -33.76 -5.67
C SER A 339 -14.64 -32.67 -6.68
N ASP A 340 -15.48 -31.64 -6.82
CA ASP A 340 -15.27 -30.48 -7.71
C ASP A 340 -14.54 -29.34 -6.99
#